data_33fd9cbab1b5094bd863f96dea7035c6
#
_entry.id   33fd9cbab1b5094bd863f96dea7035c6
#
_cell.length_a   1.000
_cell.length_b   1.000
_cell.length_c   1.000
_cell.angle_alpha   90.00
_cell.angle_beta   90.00
_cell.angle_gamma   90.00
#
_symmetry.space_group_name_H-M   'P 1'
#
loop_
_entity.id
_entity.type
_entity.pdbx_description
1 polymer ?
#
loop_
_entity_poly.entity_id
_entity_poly.type
_entity_poly.pdbx_seq_one_letter_code
_entity_poly.pdbx_strand_id
1 'polypeptide(L)'
;MKIEELKKAIAEVTEPRRPYGNIRHKLTDIIILGLCTVICGGEDFNDMETFGLEREEWLKSFLELPNGIPDSDTFRRVFERIDPKELSNCLTNWLAIEREARSVVAIDGKTIRGSGNGKHKAYHVVSAFVAENQITLGQITVEEKTNE
;
A
#
# COMPACT_ATOMS: atom_id res chain seq x y z
N MET A 1 -6.37 -16.07 6.44
CA MET A 1 -5.57 -14.82 6.58
C MET A 1 -6.06 -14.13 7.84
N LYS A 2 -5.19 -13.92 8.80
CA LYS A 2 -5.61 -13.37 10.10
C LYS A 2 -5.45 -11.85 10.07
N ILE A 3 -6.55 -11.13 10.01
CA ILE A 3 -6.58 -9.66 9.99
C ILE A 3 -5.81 -9.04 11.17
N GLU A 4 -5.79 -9.70 12.31
CA GLU A 4 -5.07 -9.23 13.49
C GLU A 4 -3.53 -9.26 13.30
N GLU A 5 -3.01 -10.20 12.51
CA GLU A 5 -1.58 -10.22 12.16
C GLU A 5 -1.23 -9.08 11.21
N LEU A 6 -2.10 -8.77 10.25
CA LEU A 6 -1.95 -7.60 9.38
C LEU A 6 -1.97 -6.30 10.19
N LYS A 7 -2.92 -6.14 11.12
CA LYS A 7 -2.98 -4.97 11.99
C LYS A 7 -1.72 -4.78 12.81
N LYS A 8 -1.17 -5.87 13.37
CA LYS A 8 0.08 -5.84 14.13
C LYS A 8 1.25 -5.41 13.24
N ALA A 9 1.36 -5.95 12.04
CA ALA A 9 2.40 -5.56 11.11
C ALA A 9 2.29 -4.07 10.73
N ILE A 10 1.10 -3.59 10.40
CA ILE A 10 0.88 -2.19 10.02
C ILE A 10 1.09 -1.24 11.21
N ALA A 11 0.86 -1.69 12.44
CA ALA A 11 1.10 -0.87 13.64
C ALA A 11 2.59 -0.52 13.84
N GLU A 12 3.51 -1.22 13.17
CA GLU A 12 4.94 -0.91 13.15
C GLU A 12 5.29 0.24 12.17
N VAL A 13 4.38 0.59 11.26
CA VAL A 13 4.58 1.70 10.32
C VAL A 13 4.57 3.03 11.06
N THR A 14 5.60 3.83 10.84
CA THR A 14 5.74 5.14 11.48
C THR A 14 4.60 6.09 11.08
N GLU A 15 3.98 6.71 12.09
CA GLU A 15 2.92 7.70 11.89
C GLU A 15 3.47 8.94 11.17
N PRO A 16 3.07 9.21 9.90
CA PRO A 16 3.66 10.28 9.11
C PRO A 16 3.08 11.67 9.43
N ARG A 17 1.97 11.70 10.19
CA ARG A 17 1.27 12.95 10.53
C ARG A 17 1.90 13.60 11.77
N ARG A 18 1.81 14.92 11.84
CA ARG A 18 2.35 15.67 12.99
C ARG A 18 1.61 15.30 14.28
N PRO A 19 2.31 15.08 15.42
CA PRO A 19 1.70 14.63 16.68
C PRO A 19 0.71 15.65 17.28
N TYR A 20 0.83 16.92 16.92
CA TYR A 20 -0.08 18.00 17.37
C TYR A 20 -1.18 18.32 16.36
N GLY A 21 -1.31 17.51 15.31
CA GLY A 21 -2.40 17.66 14.34
C GLY A 21 -3.71 17.04 14.84
N ASN A 22 -4.82 17.40 14.20
CA ASN A 22 -6.11 16.79 14.47
C ASN A 22 -6.18 15.41 13.80
N ILE A 23 -5.63 14.38 14.47
CA ILE A 23 -5.62 13.00 13.99
C ILE A 23 -6.96 12.35 14.35
N ARG A 24 -7.91 12.37 13.42
CA ARG A 24 -9.26 11.82 13.61
C ARG A 24 -9.35 10.31 13.29
N HIS A 25 -8.52 9.82 12.36
CA HIS A 25 -8.56 8.45 11.86
C HIS A 25 -7.26 7.74 12.17
N LYS A 26 -7.34 6.48 12.57
CA LYS A 26 -6.16 5.66 12.86
C LYS A 26 -5.38 5.35 11.59
N LEU A 27 -4.05 5.37 11.65
CA LEU A 27 -3.20 5.04 10.53
C LEU A 27 -3.45 3.61 10.02
N THR A 28 -3.61 2.66 10.96
CA THR A 28 -3.92 1.27 10.64
C THR A 28 -5.20 1.12 9.85
N ASP A 29 -6.28 1.84 10.24
CA ASP A 29 -7.56 1.81 9.53
C ASP A 29 -7.43 2.37 8.11
N ILE A 30 -6.71 3.49 7.95
CA ILE A 30 -6.45 4.12 6.65
C ILE A 30 -5.72 3.16 5.71
N ILE A 31 -4.64 2.53 6.19
CA ILE A 31 -3.82 1.61 5.37
C ILE A 31 -4.61 0.37 4.99
N ILE A 32 -5.31 -0.27 5.95
CA ILE A 32 -6.08 -1.50 5.67
C ILE A 32 -7.24 -1.21 4.73
N LEU A 33 -7.95 -0.09 4.91
CA LEU A 33 -9.03 0.30 4.01
C LEU A 33 -8.48 0.55 2.58
N GLY A 34 -7.36 1.26 2.46
CA GLY A 34 -6.68 1.45 1.17
C GLY A 34 -6.29 0.12 0.51
N LEU A 35 -5.74 -0.84 1.28
CA LEU A 35 -5.42 -2.18 0.77
C LEU A 35 -6.68 -2.91 0.28
N CYS A 36 -7.77 -2.89 1.05
CA CYS A 36 -9.03 -3.52 0.66
C CYS A 36 -9.56 -2.92 -0.65
N THR A 37 -9.50 -1.59 -0.79
CA THR A 37 -9.93 -0.88 -2.00
C THR A 37 -9.12 -1.31 -3.22
N VAL A 38 -7.79 -1.33 -3.11
CA VAL A 38 -6.90 -1.74 -4.22
C VAL A 38 -7.12 -3.19 -4.60
N ILE A 39 -7.28 -4.11 -3.63
CA ILE A 39 -7.60 -5.53 -3.90
C ILE A 39 -8.94 -5.67 -4.62
N CYS A 40 -9.90 -4.80 -4.34
CA CYS A 40 -11.21 -4.78 -5.00
C CYS A 40 -11.22 -4.01 -6.33
N GLY A 41 -10.06 -3.52 -6.81
CA GLY A 41 -9.92 -2.87 -8.12
C GLY A 41 -10.04 -1.35 -8.09
N GLY A 42 -10.06 -0.72 -6.92
CA GLY A 42 -10.00 0.75 -6.81
C GLY A 42 -8.63 1.28 -7.22
N GLU A 43 -8.60 2.44 -7.87
CA GLU A 43 -7.42 3.00 -8.53
C GLU A 43 -6.94 4.31 -7.89
N ASP A 44 -7.80 5.01 -7.16
CA ASP A 44 -7.48 6.31 -6.58
C ASP A 44 -8.04 6.53 -5.17
N PHE A 45 -7.78 7.72 -4.60
CA PHE A 45 -8.22 8.05 -3.24
C PHE A 45 -9.74 8.32 -3.15
N ASN A 46 -10.39 8.68 -4.26
CA ASN A 46 -11.85 8.83 -4.29
C ASN A 46 -12.51 7.46 -4.23
N ASP A 47 -11.89 6.45 -4.89
CA ASP A 47 -12.33 5.07 -4.81
C ASP A 47 -12.21 4.54 -3.38
N MET A 48 -11.16 4.94 -2.63
CA MET A 48 -10.99 4.56 -1.22
C MET A 48 -12.12 5.10 -0.35
N GLU A 49 -12.51 6.35 -0.54
CA GLU A 49 -13.63 6.98 0.17
C GLU A 49 -14.95 6.29 -0.21
N THR A 50 -15.21 6.12 -1.51
CA THR A 50 -16.43 5.48 -2.01
C THR A 50 -16.56 4.04 -1.50
N PHE A 51 -15.50 3.24 -1.64
CA PHE A 51 -15.47 1.87 -1.12
C PHE A 51 -15.71 1.82 0.38
N GLY A 52 -15.06 2.74 1.11
CA GLY A 52 -15.24 2.86 2.55
C GLY A 52 -16.70 3.11 2.93
N LEU A 53 -17.35 4.09 2.30
CA LEU A 53 -18.74 4.44 2.55
C LEU A 53 -19.71 3.30 2.19
N GLU A 54 -19.48 2.63 1.06
CA GLU A 54 -20.33 1.51 0.62
C GLU A 54 -20.15 0.24 1.47
N ARG A 55 -19.01 0.07 2.12
CA ARG A 55 -18.66 -1.12 2.90
C ARG A 55 -18.43 -0.84 4.38
N GLU A 56 -18.90 0.29 4.89
CA GLU A 56 -18.63 0.76 6.26
C GLU A 56 -18.99 -0.28 7.33
N GLU A 57 -20.16 -0.89 7.24
CA GLU A 57 -20.60 -1.90 8.21
C GLU A 57 -19.69 -3.15 8.21
N TRP A 58 -19.26 -3.58 7.02
CA TRP A 58 -18.33 -4.69 6.89
C TRP A 58 -16.93 -4.31 7.44
N LEU A 59 -16.44 -3.13 7.12
CA LEU A 59 -15.16 -2.60 7.61
C LEU A 59 -15.16 -2.46 9.14
N LYS A 60 -16.25 -2.00 9.75
CA LYS A 60 -16.40 -1.92 11.20
C LYS A 60 -16.36 -3.27 11.92
N SER A 61 -16.56 -4.38 11.23
CA SER A 61 -16.41 -5.70 11.83
C SER A 61 -14.96 -6.05 12.21
N PHE A 62 -13.98 -5.34 11.65
CA PHE A 62 -12.56 -5.55 11.93
C PHE A 62 -11.71 -4.26 12.03
N LEU A 63 -12.20 -3.09 11.63
CA LEU A 63 -11.55 -1.79 11.84
C LEU A 63 -12.29 -1.03 12.94
N GLU A 64 -11.60 -0.11 13.59
CA GLU A 64 -12.21 0.67 14.67
C GLU A 64 -13.02 1.86 14.15
N LEU A 65 -12.55 2.53 13.11
CA LEU A 65 -13.18 3.67 12.43
C LEU A 65 -13.86 4.66 13.41
N PRO A 66 -13.15 5.19 14.41
CA PRO A 66 -13.75 5.95 15.52
C PRO A 66 -14.48 7.23 15.07
N ASN A 67 -14.16 7.73 13.90
CA ASN A 67 -14.78 8.91 13.29
C ASN A 67 -15.34 8.62 11.89
N GLY A 68 -15.77 7.37 11.64
CA GLY A 68 -16.28 6.93 10.34
C GLY A 68 -15.18 6.80 9.28
N ILE A 69 -15.59 6.89 8.03
CA ILE A 69 -14.68 6.73 6.88
C ILE A 69 -13.90 8.01 6.64
N PRO A 70 -12.56 7.94 6.41
CA PRO A 70 -11.78 9.08 5.98
C PRO A 70 -12.23 9.60 4.60
N ASP A 71 -12.14 10.90 4.38
CA ASP A 71 -12.31 11.50 3.07
C ASP A 71 -11.08 11.25 2.16
N SER A 72 -11.27 11.42 0.86
CA SER A 72 -10.22 11.21 -0.16
C SER A 72 -8.97 12.07 0.09
N ASP A 73 -9.15 13.31 0.59
CA ASP A 73 -8.05 14.20 0.97
C ASP A 73 -7.24 13.66 2.16
N THR A 74 -7.88 13.00 3.11
CA THR A 74 -7.21 12.36 4.25
C THR A 74 -6.38 11.18 3.78
N PHE A 75 -6.92 10.31 2.91
CA PHE A 75 -6.16 9.23 2.28
C PHE A 75 -4.93 9.78 1.55
N ARG A 76 -5.12 10.75 0.66
CA ARG A 76 -4.04 11.38 -0.10
C ARG A 76 -2.93 11.90 0.80
N ARG A 77 -3.27 12.71 1.81
CA ARG A 77 -2.29 13.32 2.73
C ARG A 77 -1.50 12.30 3.54
N VAL A 78 -2.09 11.18 3.88
CA VAL A 78 -1.43 10.10 4.62
C VAL A 78 -0.50 9.32 3.67
N PHE A 79 -0.99 8.85 2.53
CA PHE A 79 -0.20 8.05 1.60
C PHE A 79 0.95 8.84 0.94
N GLU A 80 0.81 10.15 0.73
CA GLU A 80 1.89 11.01 0.26
C GLU A 80 3.05 11.15 1.27
N ARG A 81 2.83 10.86 2.54
CA ARG A 81 3.80 11.05 3.63
C ARG A 81 4.34 9.77 4.23
N ILE A 82 3.67 8.64 4.04
CA ILE A 82 4.17 7.34 4.48
C ILE A 82 5.50 7.04 3.76
N ASP A 83 6.47 6.50 4.49
CA ASP A 83 7.67 5.95 3.86
C ASP A 83 7.30 4.71 3.05
N PRO A 84 7.44 4.73 1.72
CA PRO A 84 7.04 3.62 0.87
C PRO A 84 7.87 2.36 1.12
N LYS A 85 9.13 2.50 1.57
CA LYS A 85 9.98 1.36 1.91
C LYS A 85 9.51 0.68 3.19
N GLU A 86 9.16 1.47 4.20
CA GLU A 86 8.65 0.96 5.46
C GLU A 86 7.34 0.20 5.26
N LEU A 87 6.39 0.78 4.52
CA LEU A 87 5.12 0.12 4.19
C LEU A 87 5.35 -1.15 3.36
N SER A 88 6.20 -1.10 2.34
CA SER A 88 6.52 -2.26 1.51
C SER A 88 7.14 -3.39 2.32
N ASN A 89 8.10 -3.09 3.20
CA ASN A 89 8.75 -4.07 4.07
C ASN A 89 7.73 -4.69 5.04
N CYS A 90 6.87 -3.89 5.64
CA CYS A 90 5.80 -4.34 6.53
C CYS A 90 4.89 -5.35 5.82
N LEU A 91 4.39 -5.01 4.62
CA LEU A 91 3.52 -5.89 3.85
C LEU A 91 4.23 -7.15 3.35
N THR A 92 5.48 -7.02 2.92
CA THR A 92 6.30 -8.17 2.49
C THR A 92 6.55 -9.14 3.65
N ASN A 93 6.86 -8.64 4.83
CA ASN A 93 7.07 -9.45 6.02
C ASN A 93 5.78 -10.15 6.46
N TRP A 94 4.64 -9.45 6.41
CA TRP A 94 3.34 -10.05 6.70
C TRP A 94 2.96 -11.14 5.69
N LEU A 95 3.27 -10.93 4.40
CA LEU A 95 3.07 -11.90 3.33
C LEU A 95 4.18 -12.97 3.29
N ALA A 96 5.22 -12.91 4.14
CA ALA A 96 6.33 -13.86 4.18
C ALA A 96 5.84 -15.26 4.54
N ILE A 97 5.15 -15.84 3.61
CA ILE A 97 4.82 -17.23 3.51
C ILE A 97 6.14 -17.98 3.34
N GLU A 98 6.26 -19.12 4.01
CA GLU A 98 7.41 -20.03 3.89
C GLU A 98 7.88 -20.15 2.44
N ARG A 99 9.06 -19.57 2.19
CA ARG A 99 9.68 -19.62 0.87
C ARG A 99 10.26 -21.03 0.73
N GLU A 100 9.65 -21.86 -0.09
CA GLU A 100 10.35 -23.02 -0.58
C GLU A 100 11.57 -22.56 -1.37
N ALA A 101 12.74 -23.11 -1.04
CA ALA A 101 14.05 -22.71 -1.59
C ALA A 101 14.21 -22.90 -3.12
N ARG A 102 13.14 -23.18 -3.85
CA ARG A 102 13.11 -23.47 -5.29
C ARG A 102 12.14 -22.61 -6.09
N SER A 103 11.60 -21.53 -5.53
CA SER A 103 10.66 -20.69 -6.26
C SER A 103 11.34 -19.93 -7.41
N VAL A 104 10.69 -19.90 -8.57
CA VAL A 104 11.13 -19.12 -9.73
C VAL A 104 10.85 -17.64 -9.45
N VAL A 105 11.88 -16.81 -9.50
CA VAL A 105 11.77 -15.36 -9.40
C VAL A 105 11.80 -14.76 -10.79
N ALA A 106 10.69 -14.14 -11.20
CA ALA A 106 10.62 -13.34 -12.41
C ALA A 106 10.97 -11.88 -12.09
N ILE A 107 11.73 -11.25 -12.96
CA ILE A 107 12.04 -9.81 -12.88
C ILE A 107 11.27 -9.10 -13.98
N ASP A 108 10.49 -8.09 -13.62
CA ASP A 108 9.70 -7.28 -14.56
C ASP A 108 10.00 -5.80 -14.39
N GLY A 109 10.20 -5.11 -15.50
CA GLY A 109 10.45 -3.67 -15.54
C GLY A 109 9.28 -2.91 -16.17
N LYS A 110 8.68 -1.99 -15.42
CA LYS A 110 7.53 -1.19 -15.86
C LYS A 110 7.77 0.30 -15.73
N THR A 111 7.44 1.04 -16.80
CA THR A 111 7.38 2.51 -16.74
C THR A 111 6.03 2.97 -16.20
N ILE A 112 6.04 3.76 -15.13
CA ILE A 112 4.81 4.33 -14.57
C ILE A 112 4.35 5.48 -15.46
N ARG A 113 3.27 5.26 -16.20
CA ARG A 113 2.68 6.27 -17.08
C ARG A 113 2.18 7.46 -16.27
N GLY A 114 2.39 8.68 -16.77
CA GLY A 114 1.94 9.90 -16.10
C GLY A 114 2.82 10.36 -14.93
N SER A 115 3.85 9.60 -14.53
CA SER A 115 4.78 10.00 -13.46
C SER A 115 5.83 11.03 -13.93
N GLY A 116 6.00 11.20 -15.24
CA GLY A 116 6.87 12.21 -15.81
C GLY A 116 6.14 13.52 -16.08
N ASN A 117 6.86 14.63 -15.95
CA ASN A 117 6.43 15.95 -16.41
C ASN A 117 7.58 16.58 -17.22
N GLY A 118 7.36 17.73 -17.84
CA GLY A 118 8.37 18.36 -18.70
C GLY A 118 9.74 18.64 -18.02
N LYS A 119 9.86 18.47 -16.70
CA LYS A 119 11.07 18.65 -15.90
C LYS A 119 11.67 17.33 -15.40
N HIS A 120 10.88 16.29 -15.27
CA HIS A 120 11.29 14.97 -14.75
C HIS A 120 10.87 13.85 -15.72
N LYS A 121 11.77 12.89 -15.92
CA LYS A 121 11.46 11.66 -16.68
C LYS A 121 10.45 10.80 -15.91
N ALA A 122 9.69 9.96 -16.60
CA ALA A 122 8.81 8.98 -15.98
C ALA A 122 9.61 7.96 -15.16
N TYR A 123 9.08 7.55 -14.02
CA TYR A 123 9.70 6.53 -13.18
C TYR A 123 9.66 5.17 -13.87
N HIS A 124 10.79 4.46 -13.80
CA HIS A 124 10.89 3.05 -14.15
C HIS A 124 10.99 2.24 -12.87
N VAL A 125 10.12 1.25 -12.72
CA VAL A 125 10.10 0.38 -11.55
C VAL A 125 10.47 -1.02 -11.99
N VAL A 126 11.47 -1.60 -11.35
CA VAL A 126 11.84 -3.01 -11.50
C VAL A 126 11.32 -3.78 -10.31
N SER A 127 10.54 -4.81 -10.56
CA SER A 127 9.91 -5.66 -9.55
C SER A 127 10.45 -7.08 -9.65
N ALA A 128 10.76 -7.69 -8.51
CA ALA A 128 11.05 -9.11 -8.41
C ALA A 128 9.77 -9.85 -7.93
N PHE A 129 9.28 -10.77 -8.74
CA PHE A 129 7.99 -11.45 -8.55
C PHE A 129 8.17 -12.96 -8.47
N VAL A 130 7.57 -13.59 -7.47
CA VAL A 130 7.52 -15.05 -7.34
C VAL A 130 6.29 -15.58 -8.04
N ALA A 131 6.51 -16.26 -9.18
CA ALA A 131 5.43 -16.72 -10.05
C ALA A 131 4.48 -17.73 -9.38
N GLU A 132 5.01 -18.63 -8.56
CA GLU A 132 4.24 -19.69 -7.92
C GLU A 132 3.22 -19.17 -6.90
N ASN A 133 3.60 -18.15 -6.12
CA ASN A 133 2.76 -17.60 -5.06
C ASN A 133 2.14 -16.24 -5.42
N GLN A 134 2.43 -15.72 -6.62
CA GLN A 134 1.97 -14.41 -7.10
C GLN A 134 2.37 -13.25 -6.16
N ILE A 135 3.56 -13.31 -5.58
CA ILE A 135 4.05 -12.34 -4.59
C ILE A 135 5.19 -11.52 -5.17
N THR A 136 5.12 -10.20 -5.04
CA THR A 136 6.24 -9.30 -5.30
C THR A 136 7.19 -9.31 -4.11
N LEU A 137 8.45 -9.70 -4.32
CA LEU A 137 9.49 -9.74 -3.29
C LEU A 137 10.03 -8.36 -2.96
N GLY A 138 10.05 -7.46 -3.95
CA GLY A 138 10.55 -6.12 -3.79
C GLY A 138 10.46 -5.34 -5.11
N GLN A 139 10.60 -4.04 -5.00
CA GLN A 139 10.61 -3.11 -6.12
C GLN A 139 11.70 -2.07 -5.92
N ILE A 140 12.33 -1.66 -7.02
CA ILE A 140 13.24 -0.52 -7.02
C ILE A 140 12.86 0.44 -8.14
N THR A 141 12.96 1.72 -7.87
CA THR A 141 12.82 2.75 -8.90
C THR A 141 14.20 3.01 -9.50
N VAL A 142 14.28 3.01 -10.83
CA VAL A 142 15.52 3.31 -11.58
C VAL A 142 15.32 4.56 -12.41
N GLU A 143 16.38 5.38 -12.53
CA GLU A 143 16.30 6.67 -13.23
C GLU A 143 16.29 6.51 -14.75
N GLU A 144 16.90 5.44 -15.26
CA GLU A 144 16.94 5.14 -16.70
C GLU A 144 16.60 3.67 -16.96
N LYS A 145 16.05 3.42 -18.16
CA LYS A 145 15.79 2.07 -18.62
C LYS A 145 17.13 1.38 -18.90
N THR A 146 17.67 0.72 -17.88
CA THR A 146 18.81 -0.21 -18.02
C THR A 146 18.27 -1.55 -18.50
N ASN A 147 19.04 -2.28 -19.29
CA ASN A 147 18.68 -3.66 -19.68
C ASN A 147 18.45 -4.50 -18.42
N GLU A 148 17.38 -5.25 -18.47
CA GLU A 148 16.96 -6.19 -17.44
C GLU A 148 18.02 -7.27 -17.16
#